data_1f6458a5f6b61ee793cd66b2087f9647
#
_entry.id   1f6458a5f6b61ee793cd66b2087f9647
#
_cell.length_a   1.000
_cell.length_b   1.000
_cell.length_c   1.000
_cell.angle_alpha   90.00
_cell.angle_beta   90.00
_cell.angle_gamma   90.00
#
_symmetry.space_group_name_H-M   'P 1'
#
loop_
_entity.id
_entity.type
_entity.pdbx_description
1 polymer ?
#
loop_
_entity_poly.entity_id
_entity_poly.type
_entity_poly.pdbx_seq_one_letter_code
_entity_poly.pdbx_strand_id
1 'polypeptide(L)'
;MDKKYAIQGIIGCVLFGIGDWLLGFVNPDKVEGDTFYFIAAGHGTDYADWKIPVTMVCAVIGVLFMYQGCVHIADYMIDEKDKAGAARVFAFLTYAWLVLHFIVTINVFAYSYICKNVGSEEAALMSKNIDKVFSPGLYIAYFLIAIALVDFIIVIARGRTTLKKREAFFTPLIWICVIGLISMVMPVSAFSKGLYTFCMNGGMIVWLVREICRGEI
;
A
#
# COMPACT_ATOMS: atom_id res chain seq x y z
N MET A 1 15.93 -20.31 -0.54
CA MET A 1 15.31 -19.54 0.57
C MET A 1 14.25 -20.40 1.24
N ASP A 2 14.02 -20.22 2.52
CA ASP A 2 12.89 -20.89 3.17
C ASP A 2 11.59 -20.19 2.74
N LYS A 3 10.71 -20.92 2.05
CA LYS A 3 9.37 -20.44 1.60
C LYS A 3 8.56 -19.78 2.73
N LYS A 4 8.91 -20.08 3.97
CA LYS A 4 8.31 -19.49 5.16
C LYS A 4 8.32 -17.96 5.13
N TYR A 5 9.42 -17.35 4.71
CA TYR A 5 9.52 -15.88 4.68
C TYR A 5 8.69 -15.24 3.57
N ALA A 6 8.61 -15.89 2.41
CA ALA A 6 7.70 -15.42 1.36
C ALA A 6 6.23 -15.53 1.79
N ILE A 7 5.86 -16.62 2.46
CA ILE A 7 4.51 -16.79 3.02
C ILE A 7 4.24 -15.72 4.10
N GLN A 8 5.20 -15.43 4.98
CA GLN A 8 5.07 -14.34 5.95
C GLN A 8 4.85 -12.99 5.26
N GLY A 9 5.62 -12.69 4.21
CA GLY A 9 5.42 -11.49 3.41
C GLY A 9 4.02 -11.41 2.79
N ILE A 10 3.52 -12.52 2.24
CA ILE A 10 2.16 -12.60 1.69
C ILE A 10 1.10 -12.37 2.78
N ILE A 11 1.21 -13.03 3.93
CA ILE A 11 0.29 -12.83 5.05
C ILE A 11 0.28 -11.36 5.48
N GLY A 12 1.47 -10.75 5.58
CA GLY A 12 1.62 -9.33 5.90
C GLY A 12 0.91 -8.43 4.89
N CYS A 13 1.14 -8.65 3.59
CA CYS A 13 0.50 -7.90 2.52
C CYS A 13 -1.03 -8.12 2.47
N VAL A 14 -1.50 -9.32 2.77
CA VAL A 14 -2.95 -9.59 2.86
C VAL A 14 -3.58 -8.82 4.01
N LEU A 15 -3.00 -8.91 5.22
CA LEU A 15 -3.52 -8.20 6.38
C LEU A 15 -3.50 -6.68 6.18
N PHE A 16 -2.37 -6.13 5.75
CA PHE A 16 -2.26 -4.70 5.47
C PHE A 16 -3.22 -4.28 4.34
N GLY A 17 -3.31 -5.10 3.30
CA GLY A 17 -4.20 -4.88 2.17
C GLY A 17 -5.68 -4.90 2.54
N ILE A 18 -6.10 -5.72 3.52
CA ILE A 18 -7.46 -5.66 4.08
C ILE A 18 -7.71 -4.27 4.69
N GLY A 19 -6.75 -3.71 5.42
CA GLY A 19 -6.84 -2.37 5.96
C GLY A 19 -7.02 -1.32 4.87
N ASP A 20 -6.16 -1.34 3.85
CA ASP A 20 -6.23 -0.41 2.71
C ASP A 20 -7.53 -0.57 1.92
N TRP A 21 -7.95 -1.81 1.68
CA TRP A 21 -9.23 -2.10 1.03
C TRP A 21 -10.41 -1.50 1.78
N LEU A 22 -10.46 -1.66 3.11
CA LEU A 22 -11.54 -1.13 3.94
C LEU A 22 -11.61 0.39 3.90
N LEU A 23 -10.47 1.08 3.77
CA LEU A 23 -10.44 2.54 3.60
C LEU A 23 -11.03 2.96 2.25
N GLY A 24 -10.73 2.25 1.17
CA GLY A 24 -11.19 2.57 -0.16
C GLY A 24 -12.56 2.00 -0.52
N PHE A 25 -13.06 0.98 0.20
CA PHE A 25 -14.33 0.33 -0.10
C PHE A 25 -15.51 1.17 0.40
N VAL A 26 -15.86 2.20 -0.37
CA VAL A 26 -16.91 3.18 -0.08
C VAL A 26 -17.81 3.40 -1.27
N ASN A 27 -19.07 3.79 -1.02
CA ASN A 27 -20.03 4.06 -2.10
C ASN A 27 -19.60 5.31 -2.90
N PRO A 28 -19.31 5.19 -4.21
CA PRO A 28 -18.86 6.31 -5.03
C PRO A 28 -19.92 7.39 -5.24
N ASP A 29 -21.21 7.02 -5.23
CA ASP A 29 -22.32 7.95 -5.48
C ASP A 29 -22.48 9.00 -4.37
N LYS A 30 -21.78 8.77 -3.25
CA LYS A 30 -21.82 9.61 -2.06
C LYS A 30 -20.49 10.30 -1.76
N VAL A 31 -19.56 10.31 -2.71
CA VAL A 31 -18.27 10.97 -2.55
C VAL A 31 -18.38 12.44 -2.91
N GLU A 32 -18.06 13.30 -1.98
CA GLU A 32 -17.94 14.74 -2.19
C GLU A 32 -16.46 15.13 -2.30
N GLY A 33 -16.13 15.91 -3.34
CA GLY A 33 -14.80 16.46 -3.55
C GLY A 33 -13.86 15.59 -4.41
N ASP A 34 -12.81 16.22 -4.91
CA ASP A 34 -11.86 15.66 -5.89
C ASP A 34 -10.55 15.17 -5.27
N THR A 35 -10.39 15.25 -3.93
CA THR A 35 -9.16 14.84 -3.28
C THR A 35 -9.13 13.33 -3.04
N PHE A 36 -7.93 12.76 -2.99
CA PHE A 36 -7.71 11.36 -2.67
C PHE A 36 -8.41 10.92 -1.37
N TYR A 37 -8.41 11.79 -0.36
CA TYR A 37 -9.03 11.51 0.94
C TYR A 37 -10.56 11.42 0.85
N PHE A 38 -11.18 12.30 0.08
CA PHE A 38 -12.63 12.23 -0.17
C PHE A 38 -12.99 10.97 -0.95
N ILE A 39 -12.15 10.58 -1.91
CA ILE A 39 -12.33 9.32 -2.64
C ILE A 39 -12.27 8.13 -1.69
N ALA A 40 -11.31 8.11 -0.75
CA ALA A 40 -11.18 7.05 0.24
C ALA A 40 -12.30 7.09 1.28
N ALA A 41 -12.64 8.27 1.80
CA ALA A 41 -13.65 8.42 2.85
C ALA A 41 -15.09 8.19 2.37
N GLY A 42 -15.37 8.36 1.08
CA GLY A 42 -16.73 8.32 0.57
C GLY A 42 -17.62 9.34 1.24
N HIS A 43 -18.89 9.00 1.47
CA HIS A 43 -19.79 9.82 2.26
C HIS A 43 -19.55 9.54 3.76
N GLY A 44 -19.03 10.53 4.48
CA GLY A 44 -18.60 10.37 5.88
C GLY A 44 -19.66 9.80 6.83
N THR A 45 -20.93 10.10 6.61
CA THR A 45 -22.04 9.58 7.44
C THR A 45 -22.26 8.07 7.29
N ASP A 46 -21.92 7.49 6.14
CA ASP A 46 -22.13 6.07 5.84
C ASP A 46 -20.89 5.22 6.13
N TYR A 47 -19.78 5.85 6.53
CA TYR A 47 -18.58 5.10 6.86
C TYR A 47 -18.77 4.38 8.21
N ALA A 48 -18.70 3.06 8.18
CA ALA A 48 -18.93 2.24 9.37
C ALA A 48 -17.75 2.37 10.35
N ASP A 49 -18.05 2.74 11.61
CA ASP A 49 -17.04 3.04 12.64
C ASP A 49 -16.10 1.87 12.93
N TRP A 50 -16.59 0.62 12.82
CA TRP A 50 -15.78 -0.58 13.03
C TRP A 50 -14.63 -0.73 12.02
N LYS A 51 -14.73 -0.10 10.84
CA LYS A 51 -13.67 -0.18 9.82
C LYS A 51 -12.37 0.44 10.31
N ILE A 52 -12.43 1.54 11.05
CA ILE A 52 -11.24 2.26 11.52
C ILE A 52 -10.36 1.39 12.44
N PRO A 53 -10.85 0.82 13.56
CA PRO A 53 -10.02 -0.02 14.40
C PRO A 53 -9.54 -1.29 13.68
N VAL A 54 -10.35 -1.90 12.82
CA VAL A 54 -9.94 -3.07 12.04
C VAL A 54 -8.81 -2.71 11.09
N THR A 55 -8.93 -1.60 10.35
CA THR A 55 -7.90 -1.08 9.46
C THR A 55 -6.57 -0.86 10.20
N MET A 56 -6.60 -0.22 11.36
CA MET A 56 -5.41 0.05 12.17
C MET A 56 -4.75 -1.23 12.69
N VAL A 57 -5.53 -2.16 13.22
CA VAL A 57 -5.00 -3.46 13.73
C VAL A 57 -4.41 -4.27 12.59
N CYS A 58 -5.10 -4.37 11.46
CA CYS A 58 -4.61 -5.08 10.29
C CYS A 58 -3.31 -4.47 9.75
N ALA A 59 -3.19 -3.14 9.72
CA ALA A 59 -1.98 -2.46 9.26
C ALA A 59 -0.78 -2.74 10.19
N VAL A 60 -0.96 -2.62 11.51
CA VAL A 60 0.13 -2.87 12.48
C VAL A 60 0.61 -4.31 12.42
N ILE A 61 -0.31 -5.27 12.46
CA ILE A 61 0.06 -6.69 12.38
C ILE A 61 0.63 -7.00 11.01
N GLY A 62 0.01 -6.49 9.94
CA GLY A 62 0.45 -6.69 8.58
C GLY A 62 1.88 -6.23 8.34
N VAL A 63 2.26 -5.04 8.83
CA VAL A 63 3.61 -4.51 8.64
C VAL A 63 4.68 -5.34 9.33
N LEU A 64 4.39 -5.94 10.48
CA LEU A 64 5.34 -6.80 11.18
C LEU A 64 5.69 -8.06 10.35
N PHE A 65 4.67 -8.69 9.75
CA PHE A 65 4.88 -9.82 8.86
C PHE A 65 5.53 -9.42 7.54
N MET A 66 5.13 -8.29 6.94
CA MET A 66 5.75 -7.74 5.72
C MET A 66 7.23 -7.45 5.94
N TYR A 67 7.57 -6.78 7.04
CA TYR A 67 8.96 -6.44 7.37
C TYR A 67 9.83 -7.69 7.40
N GLN A 68 9.43 -8.69 8.19
CA GLN A 68 10.20 -9.93 8.29
C GLN A 68 10.32 -10.65 6.94
N GLY A 69 9.20 -10.80 6.22
CA GLY A 69 9.19 -11.44 4.90
C GLY A 69 10.09 -10.71 3.90
N CYS A 70 9.91 -9.39 3.75
CA CYS A 70 10.64 -8.59 2.75
C CYS A 70 12.13 -8.50 3.04
N VAL A 71 12.55 -8.33 4.30
CA VAL A 71 13.96 -8.27 4.68
C VAL A 71 14.67 -9.58 4.37
N HIS A 72 14.07 -10.72 4.74
CA HIS A 72 14.68 -12.02 4.46
C HIS A 72 14.71 -12.35 2.95
N ILE A 73 13.71 -11.91 2.19
CA ILE A 73 13.72 -12.04 0.72
C ILE A 73 14.86 -11.21 0.13
N ALA A 74 15.03 -9.98 0.59
CA ALA A 74 16.12 -9.12 0.15
C ALA A 74 17.50 -9.73 0.46
N ASP A 75 17.69 -10.23 1.66
CA ASP A 75 18.91 -10.89 2.08
C ASP A 75 19.25 -12.13 1.23
N TYR A 76 18.22 -12.83 0.77
CA TYR A 76 18.42 -14.01 -0.07
C TYR A 76 18.68 -13.67 -1.54
N MET A 77 17.96 -12.70 -2.09
CA MET A 77 17.96 -12.42 -3.53
C MET A 77 19.13 -11.54 -3.96
N ILE A 78 19.69 -10.74 -3.08
CA ILE A 78 20.64 -9.70 -3.44
C ILE A 78 22.07 -10.14 -3.10
N ASP A 79 23.02 -9.81 -3.99
CA ASP A 79 24.45 -10.12 -3.81
C ASP A 79 24.95 -9.53 -2.48
N GLU A 80 25.87 -10.22 -1.82
CA GLU A 80 26.36 -9.87 -0.47
C GLU A 80 26.83 -8.42 -0.33
N LYS A 81 27.36 -7.85 -1.42
CA LYS A 81 27.79 -6.44 -1.45
C LYS A 81 26.64 -5.44 -1.31
N ASP A 82 25.44 -5.82 -1.74
CA ASP A 82 24.25 -4.95 -1.78
C ASP A 82 23.21 -5.31 -0.71
N LYS A 83 23.37 -6.41 0.04
CA LYS A 83 22.41 -6.93 1.02
C LYS A 83 22.00 -5.87 2.05
N ALA A 84 22.96 -5.17 2.63
CA ALA A 84 22.65 -4.17 3.66
C ALA A 84 21.85 -2.99 3.10
N GLY A 85 22.10 -2.60 1.85
CA GLY A 85 21.34 -1.55 1.17
C GLY A 85 19.91 -1.99 0.89
N ALA A 86 19.71 -3.17 0.34
CA ALA A 86 18.40 -3.70 0.01
C ALA A 86 17.54 -3.95 1.26
N ALA A 87 18.08 -4.57 2.29
CA ALA A 87 17.36 -4.79 3.54
C ALA A 87 16.90 -3.46 4.16
N ARG A 88 17.73 -2.42 4.11
CA ARG A 88 17.37 -1.07 4.57
C ARG A 88 16.25 -0.45 3.73
N VAL A 89 16.30 -0.61 2.40
CA VAL A 89 15.27 -0.13 1.49
C VAL A 89 13.93 -0.82 1.78
N PHE A 90 13.90 -2.13 1.91
CA PHE A 90 12.68 -2.87 2.24
C PHE A 90 12.15 -2.54 3.63
N ALA A 91 13.03 -2.36 4.62
CA ALA A 91 12.65 -1.89 5.94
C ALA A 91 12.03 -0.50 5.87
N PHE A 92 12.68 0.43 5.17
CA PHE A 92 12.16 1.78 4.97
C PHE A 92 10.79 1.77 4.27
N LEU A 93 10.62 0.96 3.22
CA LEU A 93 9.34 0.84 2.53
C LEU A 93 8.20 0.41 3.44
N THR A 94 8.42 -0.60 4.29
CA THR A 94 7.39 -1.09 5.20
C THR A 94 7.00 -0.05 6.24
N TYR A 95 7.97 0.69 6.79
CA TYR A 95 7.67 1.78 7.74
C TYR A 95 7.02 2.99 7.07
N ALA A 96 7.52 3.42 5.91
CA ALA A 96 6.90 4.51 5.16
C ALA A 96 5.45 4.19 4.82
N TRP A 97 5.18 2.96 4.43
CA TRP A 97 3.83 2.49 4.12
C TRP A 97 2.90 2.52 5.33
N LEU A 98 3.38 2.09 6.50
CA LEU A 98 2.61 2.18 7.73
C LEU A 98 2.28 3.64 8.10
N VAL A 99 3.26 4.54 7.97
CA VAL A 99 3.04 5.97 8.25
C VAL A 99 1.99 6.56 7.30
N LEU A 100 2.09 6.26 5.99
CA LEU A 100 1.09 6.69 5.01
C LEU A 100 -0.31 6.18 5.36
N HIS A 101 -0.41 4.90 5.70
CA HIS A 101 -1.68 4.28 6.08
C HIS A 101 -2.30 4.96 7.30
N PHE A 102 -1.50 5.28 8.31
CA PHE A 102 -2.00 5.99 9.51
C PHE A 102 -2.48 7.40 9.20
N ILE A 103 -1.75 8.16 8.39
CA ILE A 103 -2.16 9.52 8.00
C ILE A 103 -3.50 9.47 7.25
N VAL A 104 -3.65 8.56 6.29
CA VAL A 104 -4.91 8.38 5.55
C VAL A 104 -6.03 7.95 6.49
N THR A 105 -5.79 6.97 7.36
CA THR A 105 -6.79 6.46 8.30
C THR A 105 -7.28 7.53 9.27
N ILE A 106 -6.37 8.35 9.81
CA ILE A 106 -6.71 9.46 10.70
C ILE A 106 -7.57 10.50 9.97
N ASN A 107 -7.25 10.81 8.72
CA ASN A 107 -8.04 11.76 7.94
C ASN A 107 -9.45 11.20 7.65
N VAL A 108 -9.56 9.95 7.24
CA VAL A 108 -10.85 9.27 7.02
C VAL A 108 -11.69 9.25 8.30
N PHE A 109 -11.07 8.96 9.45
CA PHE A 109 -11.74 9.01 10.75
C PHE A 109 -12.25 10.41 11.07
N ALA A 110 -11.39 11.43 10.98
CA ALA A 110 -11.75 12.81 11.30
C ALA A 110 -12.89 13.30 10.40
N TYR A 111 -12.79 13.03 9.10
CA TYR A 111 -13.84 13.37 8.14
C TYR A 111 -15.18 12.72 8.49
N SER A 112 -15.19 11.40 8.72
CA SER A 112 -16.39 10.64 9.06
C SER A 112 -17.00 11.11 10.37
N TYR A 113 -16.17 11.35 11.39
CA TYR A 113 -16.62 11.82 12.70
C TYR A 113 -17.29 13.19 12.63
N ILE A 114 -16.69 14.13 11.90
CA ILE A 114 -17.24 15.48 11.74
C ILE A 114 -18.52 15.45 10.91
N CYS A 115 -18.56 14.67 9.81
CA CYS A 115 -19.79 14.49 9.03
C CYS A 115 -20.97 14.03 9.88
N LYS A 116 -20.73 13.09 10.80
CA LYS A 116 -21.80 12.51 11.66
C LYS A 116 -22.25 13.43 12.78
N ASN A 117 -21.38 14.26 13.31
CA ASN A 117 -21.64 15.01 14.56
C ASN A 117 -21.79 16.52 14.34
N VAL A 118 -21.29 17.07 13.24
CA VAL A 118 -21.30 18.51 12.97
C VAL A 118 -21.99 18.81 11.64
N GLY A 119 -21.43 18.31 10.53
CA GLY A 119 -21.97 18.52 9.20
C GLY A 119 -20.98 18.18 8.10
N SER A 120 -21.47 17.99 6.88
CA SER A 120 -20.64 17.62 5.72
C SER A 120 -19.77 18.79 5.24
N GLU A 121 -20.23 20.03 5.37
CA GLU A 121 -19.46 21.21 4.94
C GLU A 121 -18.24 21.42 5.85
N GLU A 122 -18.41 21.32 7.16
CA GLU A 122 -17.33 21.42 8.13
C GLU A 122 -16.34 20.27 7.99
N ALA A 123 -16.84 19.06 7.72
CA ALA A 123 -15.99 17.90 7.44
C ALA A 123 -15.14 18.12 6.19
N ALA A 124 -15.74 18.62 5.11
CA ALA A 124 -15.04 18.92 3.86
C ALA A 124 -13.96 19.99 4.06
N LEU A 125 -14.28 21.06 4.78
CA LEU A 125 -13.33 22.11 5.10
C LEU A 125 -12.15 21.59 5.94
N MET A 126 -12.44 20.80 6.97
CA MET A 126 -11.42 20.21 7.82
C MET A 126 -10.52 19.22 7.05
N SER A 127 -11.11 18.34 6.25
CA SER A 127 -10.36 17.40 5.41
C SER A 127 -9.44 18.13 4.43
N LYS A 128 -9.92 19.20 3.79
CA LYS A 128 -9.12 20.04 2.91
C LYS A 128 -7.94 20.70 3.64
N ASN A 129 -8.13 21.15 4.88
CA ASN A 129 -7.06 21.72 5.68
C ASN A 129 -6.04 20.66 6.13
N ILE A 130 -6.51 19.48 6.54
CA ILE A 130 -5.64 18.34 6.86
C ILE A 130 -4.84 17.95 5.63
N ASP A 131 -5.47 17.81 4.47
CA ASP A 131 -4.81 17.48 3.21
C ASP A 131 -3.71 18.50 2.88
N LYS A 132 -4.02 19.79 2.95
CA LYS A 132 -3.03 20.86 2.71
C LYS A 132 -1.78 20.76 3.59
N VAL A 133 -1.94 20.30 4.82
CA VAL A 133 -0.83 20.18 5.79
C VAL A 133 -0.04 18.88 5.55
N PHE A 134 -0.72 17.76 5.30
CA PHE A 134 -0.09 16.44 5.25
C PHE A 134 0.26 15.97 3.83
N SER A 135 -0.39 16.49 2.79
CA SER A 135 -0.12 16.05 1.41
C SER A 135 1.33 16.22 0.95
N PRO A 136 2.09 17.28 1.33
CA PRO A 136 3.50 17.35 0.96
C PRO A 136 4.30 16.18 1.51
N GLY A 137 4.06 15.79 2.78
CA GLY A 137 4.70 14.62 3.39
C GLY A 137 4.30 13.31 2.73
N LEU A 138 3.03 13.16 2.38
CA LEU A 138 2.51 12.01 1.64
C LEU A 138 3.17 11.86 0.27
N TYR A 139 3.24 12.94 -0.52
CA TYR A 139 3.88 12.91 -1.85
C TYR A 139 5.37 12.57 -1.75
N ILE A 140 6.09 13.12 -0.77
CA ILE A 140 7.49 12.77 -0.52
C ILE A 140 7.62 11.28 -0.21
N ALA A 141 6.77 10.73 0.66
CA ALA A 141 6.82 9.32 1.02
C ALA A 141 6.49 8.41 -0.16
N TYR A 142 5.46 8.73 -0.98
CA TYR A 142 5.17 8.00 -2.22
C TYR A 142 6.33 8.05 -3.21
N PHE A 143 6.96 9.22 -3.35
CA PHE A 143 8.11 9.39 -4.22
C PHE A 143 9.30 8.52 -3.76
N LEU A 144 9.59 8.50 -2.47
CA LEU A 144 10.66 7.66 -1.92
C LEU A 144 10.36 6.16 -2.09
N ILE A 145 9.11 5.74 -1.91
CA ILE A 145 8.67 4.36 -2.18
C ILE A 145 8.89 4.03 -3.66
N ALA A 146 8.50 4.93 -4.57
CA ALA A 146 8.67 4.73 -6.00
C ALA A 146 10.16 4.60 -6.38
N ILE A 147 11.02 5.47 -5.84
CA ILE A 147 12.48 5.38 -6.04
C ILE A 147 13.01 4.01 -5.60
N ALA A 148 12.63 3.54 -4.43
CA ALA A 148 13.09 2.27 -3.90
C ALA A 148 12.62 1.07 -4.75
N LEU A 149 11.40 1.10 -5.25
CA LEU A 149 10.89 0.07 -6.16
C LEU A 149 11.57 0.11 -7.53
N VAL A 150 11.90 1.31 -8.03
CA VAL A 150 12.68 1.49 -9.26
C VAL A 150 14.13 1.00 -9.07
N ASP A 151 14.75 1.30 -7.93
CA ASP A 151 16.09 0.81 -7.61
C ASP A 151 16.12 -0.73 -7.60
N PHE A 152 15.11 -1.38 -7.07
CA PHE A 152 14.98 -2.83 -7.11
C PHE A 152 14.95 -3.37 -8.56
N ILE A 153 14.22 -2.71 -9.46
CA ILE A 153 14.24 -3.04 -10.90
C ILE A 153 15.66 -2.93 -11.47
N ILE A 154 16.35 -1.83 -11.17
CA ILE A 154 17.72 -1.57 -11.66
C ILE A 154 18.70 -2.62 -11.16
N VAL A 155 18.62 -3.01 -9.90
CA VAL A 155 19.48 -4.03 -9.29
C VAL A 155 19.32 -5.38 -10.00
N ILE A 156 18.05 -5.80 -10.28
CA ILE A 156 17.78 -7.01 -11.07
C ILE A 156 18.31 -6.89 -12.50
N ALA A 157 18.02 -5.78 -13.18
CA ALA A 157 18.44 -5.57 -14.57
C ALA A 157 19.97 -5.58 -14.73
N ARG A 158 20.69 -5.11 -13.71
CA ARG A 158 22.17 -5.16 -13.64
C ARG A 158 22.73 -6.53 -13.29
N GLY A 159 21.88 -7.51 -12.97
CA GLY A 159 22.30 -8.87 -12.59
C GLY A 159 22.97 -8.96 -11.23
N ARG A 160 22.62 -8.05 -10.32
CA ARG A 160 23.11 -8.03 -8.92
C ARG A 160 22.20 -8.81 -7.95
N THR A 161 21.40 -9.72 -8.49
CA THR A 161 20.48 -10.58 -7.75
C THR A 161 20.60 -12.01 -8.25
N THR A 162 20.05 -12.94 -7.50
CA THR A 162 19.88 -14.33 -7.94
C THR A 162 18.84 -14.46 -9.07
N LEU A 163 18.01 -13.43 -9.27
CA LEU A 163 16.98 -13.42 -10.30
C LEU A 163 17.58 -13.19 -11.70
N LYS A 164 16.97 -13.79 -12.72
CA LYS A 164 17.32 -13.52 -14.11
C LYS A 164 16.97 -12.07 -14.48
N LYS A 165 17.75 -11.40 -15.31
CA LYS A 165 17.53 -9.99 -15.72
C LYS A 165 16.12 -9.71 -16.26
N ARG A 166 15.50 -10.67 -16.96
CA ARG A 166 14.12 -10.54 -17.45
C ARG A 166 13.09 -10.38 -16.35
N GLU A 167 13.39 -10.77 -15.10
CA GLU A 167 12.52 -10.64 -13.96
C GLU A 167 12.32 -9.18 -13.53
N ALA A 168 13.16 -8.28 -14.01
CA ALA A 168 12.96 -6.82 -13.85
C ALA A 168 11.58 -6.36 -14.35
N PHE A 169 11.01 -7.03 -15.36
CA PHE A 169 9.67 -6.74 -15.90
C PHE A 169 8.52 -7.32 -15.08
N PHE A 170 8.80 -8.02 -14.00
CA PHE A 170 7.80 -8.71 -13.16
C PHE A 170 7.93 -8.34 -11.68
N THR A 171 8.56 -7.22 -11.40
CA THR A 171 8.77 -6.71 -10.03
C THR A 171 7.47 -6.19 -9.40
N PRO A 172 7.44 -5.97 -8.09
CA PRO A 172 6.26 -5.43 -7.40
C PRO A 172 5.73 -4.16 -8.05
N LEU A 173 6.60 -3.23 -8.48
CA LEU A 173 6.18 -1.96 -9.10
C LEU A 173 5.33 -2.19 -10.35
N ILE A 174 5.70 -3.14 -11.19
CA ILE A 174 4.94 -3.45 -12.40
C ILE A 174 3.54 -3.94 -12.06
N TRP A 175 3.42 -4.85 -11.08
CA TRP A 175 2.13 -5.37 -10.65
C TRP A 175 1.27 -4.32 -9.95
N ILE A 176 1.89 -3.43 -9.16
CA ILE A 176 1.20 -2.26 -8.57
C ILE A 176 0.60 -1.39 -9.68
N CYS A 177 1.39 -1.06 -10.70
CA CYS A 177 0.90 -0.29 -11.85
C CYS A 177 -0.22 -1.02 -12.61
N VAL A 178 -0.09 -2.33 -12.84
CA VAL A 178 -1.12 -3.13 -13.53
C VAL A 178 -2.43 -3.12 -12.75
N ILE A 179 -2.40 -3.41 -11.44
CA ILE A 179 -3.61 -3.44 -10.59
C ILE A 179 -4.22 -2.04 -10.50
N GLY A 180 -3.39 -1.00 -10.32
CA GLY A 180 -3.83 0.40 -10.30
C GLY A 180 -4.52 0.80 -11.60
N LEU A 181 -3.92 0.49 -12.75
CA LEU A 181 -4.52 0.76 -14.06
C LEU A 181 -5.86 0.00 -14.25
N ILE A 182 -5.91 -1.28 -13.86
CA ILE A 182 -7.17 -2.05 -13.91
C ILE A 182 -8.23 -1.35 -13.08
N SER A 183 -7.92 -0.92 -11.86
CA SER A 183 -8.88 -0.22 -11.00
C SER A 183 -9.38 1.10 -11.59
N MET A 184 -8.52 1.82 -12.34
CA MET A 184 -8.87 3.10 -12.98
C MET A 184 -9.72 2.95 -14.24
N VAL A 185 -9.58 1.85 -14.98
CA VAL A 185 -10.38 1.61 -16.20
C VAL A 185 -11.69 0.88 -15.92
N MET A 186 -11.85 0.32 -14.72
CA MET A 186 -13.12 -0.27 -14.28
C MET A 186 -14.18 0.81 -14.06
N PRO A 187 -15.48 0.47 -14.22
CA PRO A 187 -16.56 1.36 -13.79
C PRO A 187 -16.37 1.77 -12.31
N VAL A 188 -16.63 3.06 -12.03
CA VAL A 188 -16.49 3.59 -10.67
C VAL A 188 -17.47 2.88 -9.74
N SER A 189 -16.94 2.21 -8.73
CA SER A 189 -17.67 1.39 -7.78
C SER A 189 -16.90 1.28 -6.47
N ALA A 190 -17.54 0.82 -5.41
CA ALA A 190 -16.85 0.53 -4.15
C ALA A 190 -15.72 -0.50 -4.37
N PHE A 191 -15.92 -1.46 -5.27
CA PHE A 191 -14.91 -2.46 -5.60
C PHE A 191 -13.68 -1.84 -6.29
N SER A 192 -13.88 -1.01 -7.35
CA SER A 192 -12.76 -0.39 -8.06
C SER A 192 -11.96 0.56 -7.15
N LYS A 193 -12.60 1.28 -6.24
CA LYS A 193 -11.95 2.12 -5.23
C LYS A 193 -11.17 1.29 -4.22
N GLY A 194 -11.76 0.22 -3.69
CA GLY A 194 -11.06 -0.71 -2.80
C GLY A 194 -9.87 -1.36 -3.50
N LEU A 195 -9.99 -1.74 -4.78
CA LEU A 195 -8.89 -2.29 -5.56
C LEU A 195 -7.76 -1.26 -5.77
N TYR A 196 -8.10 0.01 -5.98
CA TYR A 196 -7.12 1.08 -6.10
C TYR A 196 -6.30 1.25 -4.82
N THR A 197 -6.94 1.32 -3.65
CA THR A 197 -6.22 1.42 -2.38
C THR A 197 -5.43 0.16 -2.05
N PHE A 198 -5.90 -1.01 -2.47
CA PHE A 198 -5.23 -2.30 -2.30
C PHE A 198 -4.03 -2.51 -3.25
N CYS A 199 -3.89 -1.73 -4.34
CA CYS A 199 -2.99 -2.05 -5.46
C CYS A 199 -1.53 -2.27 -5.02
N MET A 200 -1.03 -1.53 -4.03
CA MET A 200 0.33 -1.69 -3.54
C MET A 200 0.54 -3.07 -2.90
N ASN A 201 -0.36 -3.47 -2.01
CA ASN A 201 -0.31 -4.79 -1.38
C ASN A 201 -0.56 -5.91 -2.38
N GLY A 202 -1.52 -5.71 -3.28
CA GLY A 202 -1.82 -6.64 -4.37
C GLY A 202 -0.63 -6.90 -5.27
N GLY A 203 0.10 -5.86 -5.65
CA GLY A 203 1.32 -5.99 -6.46
C GLY A 203 2.42 -6.80 -5.77
N MET A 204 2.62 -6.59 -4.47
CA MET A 204 3.54 -7.38 -3.66
C MET A 204 3.12 -8.85 -3.57
N ILE A 205 1.83 -9.11 -3.33
CA ILE A 205 1.29 -10.49 -3.26
C ILE A 205 1.52 -11.22 -4.58
N VAL A 206 1.15 -10.61 -5.71
CA VAL A 206 1.30 -11.24 -7.03
C VAL A 206 2.77 -11.57 -7.30
N TRP A 207 3.67 -10.65 -6.99
CA TRP A 207 5.09 -10.90 -7.14
C TRP A 207 5.59 -12.06 -6.26
N LEU A 208 5.27 -12.05 -4.96
CA LEU A 208 5.70 -13.10 -4.03
C LEU A 208 5.17 -14.49 -4.40
N VAL A 209 3.88 -14.58 -4.76
CA VAL A 209 3.26 -15.83 -5.22
C VAL A 209 3.95 -16.35 -6.47
N ARG A 210 4.23 -15.45 -7.43
CA ARG A 210 4.92 -15.80 -8.67
C ARG A 210 6.32 -16.38 -8.39
N GLU A 211 7.09 -15.74 -7.52
CA GLU A 211 8.45 -16.22 -7.19
C GLU A 211 8.42 -17.58 -6.50
N ILE A 212 7.46 -17.82 -5.60
CA ILE A 212 7.25 -19.13 -4.96
C ILE A 212 6.92 -20.21 -6.01
N CYS A 213 6.00 -19.91 -6.94
CA CYS A 213 5.57 -20.87 -7.96
C CYS A 213 6.68 -21.24 -8.94
N ARG A 214 7.65 -20.35 -9.14
CA ARG A 214 8.81 -20.60 -10.01
C ARG A 214 9.96 -21.33 -9.33
N GLY A 215 9.89 -21.49 -8.03
CA GLY A 215 10.97 -22.08 -7.25
C GLY A 215 12.24 -21.18 -7.15
N GLU A 216 12.09 -19.89 -7.44
CA GLU A 216 13.16 -18.90 -7.30
C GLU A 216 13.34 -18.49 -5.82
N ILE A 217 12.34 -18.82 -5.01
CA ILE A 217 12.33 -18.60 -3.56
C ILE A 217 12.08 -19.90 -2.83
#